data_6fdbab11ccf3fe9416e827f1061f1d2f
#
_entry.id   6fdbab11ccf3fe9416e827f1061f1d2f
#
_cell.length_a   1.000
_cell.length_b   1.000
_cell.length_c   1.000
_cell.angle_alpha   90.00
_cell.angle_beta   90.00
_cell.angle_gamma   90.00
#
_symmetry.space_group_name_H-M   'P 1'
#
loop_
_entity.id
_entity.type
_entity.pdbx_description
1 polymer ?
#
loop_
_entity_poly.entity_id
_entity_poly.type
_entity_poly.pdbx_seq_one_letter_code
_entity_poly.pdbx_strand_id
1 'polypeptide(L)'
;MKIEERRASIGQPVPELPVADVERAQQHYKDALGFEIGWLYPNKEIGAVSRGRAAIFFRKKAKPFEPAVHWVFAEDIDATYQELKSFGTNIVEPLERKPWGLWQFTVMDLDGNLFYFHHD
;
A
#
# COMPACT_ATOMS: atom_id res chain seq x y z
N MET A 1 26.13 28.41 15.06
CA MET A 1 25.15 27.71 14.21
C MET A 1 24.74 26.39 14.87
N LYS A 2 23.46 26.14 14.91
CA LYS A 2 22.93 24.89 15.47
C LYS A 2 23.08 23.77 14.45
N ILE A 3 23.28 22.54 14.95
CA ILE A 3 23.42 21.35 14.08
C ILE A 3 22.15 21.14 13.24
N GLU A 4 20.95 21.39 13.78
CA GLU A 4 19.69 21.23 13.09
C GLU A 4 19.60 22.04 11.80
N GLU A 5 20.24 23.21 11.77
CA GLU A 5 20.25 24.07 10.58
C GLU A 5 21.05 23.48 9.43
N ARG A 6 21.89 22.49 9.71
CA ARG A 6 22.74 21.82 8.71
C ARG A 6 22.23 20.48 8.28
N ARG A 7 21.14 20.00 8.89
CA ARG A 7 20.60 18.68 8.56
C ARG A 7 19.86 18.75 7.23
N ALA A 8 20.21 17.82 6.36
CA ALA A 8 19.45 17.64 5.14
C ALA A 8 18.07 17.05 5.46
N SER A 9 17.07 17.47 4.70
CA SER A 9 15.73 16.90 4.80
C SER A 9 15.71 15.54 4.12
N ILE A 10 15.07 14.58 4.76
CA ILE A 10 14.79 13.27 4.15
C ILE A 10 13.30 13.05 4.13
N GLY A 11 12.81 12.39 3.09
CA GLY A 11 11.38 12.09 2.94
C GLY A 11 10.97 10.80 3.63
N GLN A 12 9.72 10.43 3.42
CA GLN A 12 9.19 9.18 3.94
C GLN A 12 9.78 8.00 3.17
N PRO A 13 10.04 6.88 3.85
CA PRO A 13 10.41 5.65 3.15
C PRO A 13 9.28 5.21 2.23
N VAL A 14 9.63 4.61 1.10
CA VAL A 14 8.66 4.04 0.16
C VAL A 14 8.77 2.52 0.23
N PRO A 15 7.69 1.81 0.59
CA PRO A 15 7.73 0.37 0.60
C PRO A 15 7.87 -0.20 -0.80
N GLU A 16 8.62 -1.28 -0.93
CA GLU A 16 8.75 -2.03 -2.17
C GLU A 16 8.05 -3.38 -1.98
N LEU A 17 7.07 -3.67 -2.85
CA LEU A 17 6.30 -4.89 -2.78
C LEU A 17 6.69 -5.83 -3.91
N PRO A 18 6.86 -7.14 -3.62
CA PRO A 18 7.08 -8.12 -4.67
C PRO A 18 5.78 -8.40 -5.41
N VAL A 19 5.85 -8.44 -6.73
CA VAL A 19 4.71 -8.74 -7.58
C VAL A 19 5.15 -9.61 -8.75
N ALA A 20 4.23 -10.41 -9.29
CA ALA A 20 4.53 -11.23 -10.45
C ALA A 20 4.58 -10.41 -11.74
N ASP A 21 3.77 -9.36 -11.82
CA ASP A 21 3.63 -8.50 -13.01
C ASP A 21 3.37 -7.08 -12.55
N VAL A 22 4.29 -6.16 -12.86
CA VAL A 22 4.23 -4.78 -12.37
C VAL A 22 3.05 -4.01 -12.97
N GLU A 23 2.82 -4.12 -14.29
CA GLU A 23 1.71 -3.41 -14.92
C GLU A 23 0.36 -3.87 -14.39
N ARG A 24 0.22 -5.18 -14.19
CA ARG A 24 -1.00 -5.76 -13.62
C ARG A 24 -1.22 -5.27 -12.19
N ALA A 25 -0.16 -5.19 -11.41
CA ALA A 25 -0.23 -4.66 -10.04
C ALA A 25 -0.65 -3.19 -10.05
N GLN A 26 -0.06 -2.37 -10.92
CA GLN A 26 -0.43 -0.96 -11.04
C GLN A 26 -1.91 -0.80 -11.38
N GLN A 27 -2.42 -1.59 -12.31
CA GLN A 27 -3.83 -1.52 -12.71
C GLN A 27 -4.74 -1.96 -11.58
N HIS A 28 -4.38 -3.02 -10.87
CA HIS A 28 -5.15 -3.51 -9.72
C HIS A 28 -5.23 -2.44 -8.61
N TYR A 29 -4.12 -1.81 -8.28
CA TYR A 29 -4.10 -0.76 -7.25
C TYR A 29 -4.93 0.45 -7.66
N LYS A 30 -4.94 0.78 -8.94
CA LYS A 30 -5.81 1.85 -9.44
C LYS A 30 -7.29 1.48 -9.28
N ASP A 31 -7.67 0.29 -9.74
CA ASP A 31 -9.08 -0.10 -9.79
C ASP A 31 -9.64 -0.47 -8.41
N ALA A 32 -8.87 -1.16 -7.59
CA ALA A 32 -9.34 -1.70 -6.32
C ALA A 32 -9.00 -0.83 -5.11
N LEU A 33 -7.94 -0.03 -5.17
CA LEU A 33 -7.45 0.73 -4.02
C LEU A 33 -7.43 2.24 -4.25
N GLY A 34 -7.83 2.70 -5.44
CA GLY A 34 -7.91 4.12 -5.74
C GLY A 34 -6.56 4.82 -5.86
N PHE A 35 -5.51 4.10 -6.18
CA PHE A 35 -4.19 4.68 -6.41
C PHE A 35 -4.09 5.20 -7.84
N GLU A 36 -3.19 6.14 -8.05
CA GLU A 36 -2.82 6.60 -9.37
C GLU A 36 -1.59 5.83 -9.84
N ILE A 37 -1.57 5.46 -11.13
CA ILE A 37 -0.41 4.83 -11.73
C ILE A 37 0.66 5.91 -11.91
N GLY A 38 1.84 5.64 -11.36
CA GLY A 38 3.00 6.51 -11.49
C GLY A 38 3.85 6.11 -12.69
N TRP A 39 5.15 5.96 -12.43
CA TRP A 39 6.09 5.59 -13.49
C TRP A 39 6.21 4.07 -13.62
N LEU A 40 6.65 3.64 -14.80
CA LEU A 40 7.00 2.25 -15.10
C LEU A 40 8.34 2.27 -15.82
N TYR A 41 9.32 1.52 -15.29
CA TYR A 41 10.61 1.44 -15.95
C TYR A 41 10.48 0.70 -17.28
N PRO A 42 11.31 1.05 -18.31
CA PRO A 42 11.15 0.46 -19.65
C PRO A 42 11.22 -1.06 -19.70
N ASN A 43 11.99 -1.70 -18.79
CA ASN A 43 12.06 -3.16 -18.73
C ASN A 43 10.87 -3.79 -18.01
N LYS A 44 9.96 -2.97 -17.44
CA LYS A 44 8.75 -3.40 -16.71
C LYS A 44 9.02 -4.21 -15.45
N GLU A 45 10.21 -4.09 -14.89
CA GLU A 45 10.60 -4.81 -13.68
C GLU A 45 10.36 -4.02 -12.41
N ILE A 46 10.19 -2.71 -12.51
CA ILE A 46 9.88 -1.85 -11.39
C ILE A 46 8.92 -0.74 -11.83
N GLY A 47 7.98 -0.40 -10.95
CA GLY A 47 7.03 0.68 -11.21
C GLY A 47 6.47 1.23 -9.91
N ALA A 48 5.66 2.27 -10.02
CA ALA A 48 5.13 2.98 -8.87
C ALA A 48 3.64 3.25 -8.99
N VAL A 49 2.99 3.32 -7.83
CA VAL A 49 1.66 3.88 -7.67
C VAL A 49 1.68 4.84 -6.48
N SER A 50 0.72 5.76 -6.44
CA SER A 50 0.61 6.69 -5.32
C SER A 50 -0.85 7.04 -5.05
N ARG A 51 -1.14 7.36 -3.79
CA ARG A 51 -2.43 7.89 -3.37
C ARG A 51 -2.17 8.92 -2.27
N GLY A 52 -2.41 10.20 -2.55
CA GLY A 52 -2.01 11.26 -1.64
C GLY A 52 -0.52 11.20 -1.36
N ARG A 53 -0.14 11.10 -0.09
CA ARG A 53 1.26 10.98 0.32
C ARG A 53 1.77 9.54 0.35
N ALA A 54 0.89 8.57 0.15
CA ALA A 54 1.26 7.17 0.14
C ALA A 54 1.80 6.81 -1.23
N ALA A 55 3.04 6.34 -1.28
CA ALA A 55 3.67 5.84 -2.51
C ALA A 55 4.10 4.40 -2.27
N ILE A 56 4.01 3.59 -3.30
CA ILE A 56 4.41 2.19 -3.28
C ILE A 56 5.17 1.90 -4.55
N PHE A 57 6.31 1.22 -4.42
CA PHE A 57 7.05 0.70 -5.57
C PHE A 57 6.79 -0.80 -5.67
N PHE A 58 6.62 -1.27 -6.90
CA PHE A 58 6.50 -2.70 -7.20
C PHE A 58 7.78 -3.18 -7.85
N ARG A 59 8.25 -4.35 -7.42
CA ARG A 59 9.36 -5.02 -8.07
C ARG A 59 8.92 -6.39 -8.54
N LYS A 60 9.13 -6.66 -9.83
CA LYS A 60 8.83 -7.97 -10.39
C LYS A 60 9.74 -9.03 -9.76
N LYS A 61 9.15 -10.11 -9.31
CA LYS A 61 9.86 -11.27 -8.76
C LYS A 61 9.26 -12.56 -9.29
N ALA A 62 10.12 -13.56 -9.49
CA ALA A 62 9.68 -14.89 -9.84
C ALA A 62 9.06 -15.58 -8.63
N LYS A 63 8.00 -16.34 -8.83
CA LYS A 63 7.39 -17.14 -7.77
C LYS A 63 8.18 -18.44 -7.54
N PRO A 64 8.20 -18.96 -6.30
CA PRO A 64 7.56 -18.38 -5.12
C PRO A 64 8.35 -17.21 -4.52
N PHE A 65 7.64 -16.27 -3.92
CA PHE A 65 8.26 -15.19 -3.13
C PHE A 65 7.44 -14.97 -1.85
N GLU A 66 8.07 -14.33 -0.86
CA GLU A 66 7.43 -14.00 0.40
C GLU A 66 6.61 -12.72 0.24
N PRO A 67 5.27 -12.75 0.40
CA PRO A 67 4.48 -11.52 0.35
C PRO A 67 4.85 -10.57 1.48
N ALA A 68 4.69 -9.28 1.24
CA ALA A 68 4.98 -8.24 2.22
C ALA A 68 3.75 -7.90 3.06
N VAL A 69 3.99 -7.35 4.24
CA VAL A 69 2.94 -6.88 5.16
C VAL A 69 3.19 -5.42 5.47
N HIS A 70 2.13 -4.61 5.43
CA HIS A 70 2.23 -3.18 5.69
C HIS A 70 1.10 -2.73 6.61
N TRP A 71 1.42 -1.80 7.50
CA TRP A 71 0.47 -1.11 8.35
C TRP A 71 0.23 0.27 7.78
N VAL A 72 -1.03 0.63 7.56
CA VAL A 72 -1.41 1.91 6.99
C VAL A 72 -2.43 2.58 7.89
N PHE A 73 -2.07 3.73 8.44
CA PHE A 73 -3.01 4.53 9.23
C PHE A 73 -4.06 5.15 8.32
N ALA A 74 -5.33 5.01 8.68
CA ALA A 74 -6.45 5.62 7.98
C ALA A 74 -7.11 6.63 8.91
N GLU A 75 -7.05 7.91 8.56
CA GLU A 75 -7.58 8.98 9.39
C GLU A 75 -9.09 8.87 9.61
N ASP A 76 -9.82 8.45 8.57
CA ASP A 76 -11.22 8.09 8.67
C ASP A 76 -11.37 6.64 8.21
N ILE A 77 -11.23 5.72 9.15
CA ILE A 77 -11.18 4.30 8.80
C ILE A 77 -12.52 3.77 8.30
N ASP A 78 -13.64 4.30 8.81
CA ASP A 78 -14.96 3.89 8.33
C ASP A 78 -15.16 4.30 6.87
N ALA A 79 -14.82 5.53 6.54
CA ALA A 79 -14.92 6.02 5.16
C ALA A 79 -13.98 5.26 4.23
N THR A 80 -12.75 5.00 4.67
CA THR A 80 -11.77 4.20 3.89
C THR A 80 -12.30 2.80 3.63
N TYR A 81 -12.85 2.16 4.65
CA TYR A 81 -13.42 0.82 4.53
C TYR A 81 -14.57 0.79 3.52
N GLN A 82 -15.50 1.73 3.61
CA GLN A 82 -16.64 1.80 2.68
C GLN A 82 -16.18 2.09 1.25
N GLU A 83 -15.23 2.98 1.09
CA GLU A 83 -14.67 3.31 -0.23
C GLU A 83 -14.04 2.08 -0.88
N LEU A 84 -13.16 1.39 -0.17
CA LEU A 84 -12.48 0.21 -0.71
C LEU A 84 -13.46 -0.92 -1.01
N LYS A 85 -14.47 -1.11 -0.16
CA LYS A 85 -15.55 -2.07 -0.46
C LYS A 85 -16.25 -1.73 -1.77
N SER A 86 -16.52 -0.46 -2.02
CA SER A 86 -17.20 -0.01 -3.24
C SER A 86 -16.37 -0.27 -4.49
N PHE A 87 -15.04 -0.32 -4.36
CA PHE A 87 -14.13 -0.63 -5.48
C PHE A 87 -13.97 -2.13 -5.72
N GLY A 88 -14.56 -2.98 -4.88
CA GLY A 88 -14.39 -4.42 -4.98
C GLY A 88 -13.06 -4.94 -4.46
N THR A 89 -12.41 -4.18 -3.57
CA THR A 89 -11.15 -4.59 -2.92
C THR A 89 -11.32 -5.93 -2.22
N ASN A 90 -10.29 -6.77 -2.28
CA ASN A 90 -10.28 -8.03 -1.58
C ASN A 90 -10.01 -7.82 -0.08
N ILE A 91 -11.09 -7.65 0.68
CA ILE A 91 -11.03 -7.49 2.13
C ILE A 91 -11.07 -8.87 2.75
N VAL A 92 -9.94 -9.30 3.34
CA VAL A 92 -9.81 -10.63 3.93
C VAL A 92 -10.20 -10.67 5.40
N GLU A 93 -10.19 -9.50 6.07
CA GLU A 93 -10.71 -9.36 7.42
C GLU A 93 -11.53 -8.07 7.50
N PRO A 94 -12.78 -8.14 7.99
CA PRO A 94 -13.65 -6.97 8.04
C PRO A 94 -13.19 -5.97 9.10
N LEU A 95 -13.71 -4.74 9.01
CA LEU A 95 -13.43 -3.71 10.00
C LEU A 95 -14.01 -4.11 11.35
N GLU A 96 -13.15 -4.19 12.34
CA GLU A 96 -13.53 -4.50 13.73
C GLU A 96 -12.49 -3.94 14.68
N ARG A 97 -12.89 -3.78 15.95
CA ARG A 97 -11.94 -3.43 17.00
C ARG A 97 -11.21 -4.69 17.45
N LYS A 98 -9.88 -4.64 17.38
CA LYS A 98 -9.04 -5.78 17.77
C LYS A 98 -8.76 -5.79 19.26
N PRO A 99 -8.40 -6.97 19.83
CA PRO A 99 -8.06 -7.06 21.25
C PRO A 99 -6.93 -6.13 21.70
N TRP A 100 -6.03 -5.75 20.76
CA TRP A 100 -4.95 -4.81 21.07
C TRP A 100 -5.38 -3.35 20.97
N GLY A 101 -6.67 -3.06 20.76
CA GLY A 101 -7.26 -1.74 20.90
C GLY A 101 -7.43 -0.94 19.62
N LEU A 102 -6.86 -1.38 18.52
CA LEU A 102 -6.98 -0.68 17.22
C LEU A 102 -8.24 -1.12 16.48
N TRP A 103 -8.88 -0.19 15.78
CA TRP A 103 -9.81 -0.51 14.71
C TRP A 103 -9.00 -0.90 13.50
N GLN A 104 -9.38 -1.98 12.83
CA GLN A 104 -8.53 -2.55 11.77
C GLN A 104 -9.34 -3.36 10.78
N PHE A 105 -8.97 -3.26 9.50
CA PHE A 105 -9.39 -4.22 8.47
C PHE A 105 -8.18 -4.58 7.62
N THR A 106 -8.24 -5.73 6.96
CA THR A 106 -7.10 -6.26 6.20
C THR A 106 -7.48 -6.45 4.74
N VAL A 107 -6.61 -5.97 3.87
CA VAL A 107 -6.74 -6.07 2.42
C VAL A 107 -5.59 -6.91 1.88
N MET A 108 -5.88 -7.78 0.91
CA MET A 108 -4.88 -8.56 0.20
C MET A 108 -4.86 -8.15 -1.27
N ASP A 109 -3.68 -7.93 -1.82
CA ASP A 109 -3.54 -7.66 -3.25
C ASP A 109 -3.46 -8.95 -4.07
N LEU A 110 -3.22 -8.83 -5.38
CA LEU A 110 -3.17 -9.97 -6.31
C LEU A 110 -2.02 -10.94 -6.00
N ASP A 111 -0.99 -10.47 -5.34
CA ASP A 111 0.24 -11.23 -5.08
C ASP A 111 0.35 -11.71 -3.64
N GLY A 112 -0.70 -11.50 -2.84
CA GLY A 112 -0.74 -11.91 -1.45
C GLY A 112 -0.15 -10.88 -0.48
N ASN A 113 0.26 -9.72 -0.95
CA ASN A 113 0.71 -8.65 -0.07
C ASN A 113 -0.47 -8.14 0.77
N LEU A 114 -0.23 -7.90 2.04
CA LEU A 114 -1.26 -7.52 3.00
C LEU A 114 -1.11 -6.08 3.47
N PHE A 115 -2.25 -5.41 3.60
CA PHE A 115 -2.33 -4.09 4.20
C PHE A 115 -3.26 -4.14 5.39
N TYR A 116 -2.73 -3.82 6.56
CA TYR A 116 -3.52 -3.62 7.76
C TYR A 116 -3.84 -2.14 7.86
N PHE A 117 -5.05 -1.75 7.45
CA PHE A 117 -5.54 -0.39 7.66
C PHE A 117 -5.98 -0.28 9.11
N HIS A 118 -5.53 0.75 9.81
CA HIS A 118 -5.80 0.87 11.24
C HIS A 118 -6.07 2.30 11.67
N HIS A 119 -6.75 2.42 12.79
CA HIS A 119 -6.99 3.66 13.52
C HIS A 119 -7.08 3.34 15.00
N ASP A 120 -6.73 4.28 15.86
CA ASP A 120 -6.79 4.14 17.32
C ASP A 120 -8.22 3.97 17.83
#